data_33c0b9586c3b7f07e6505714ff2d0dcb
#
_entry.id   33c0b9586c3b7f07e6505714ff2d0dcb
#
_cell.length_a   1.000
_cell.length_b   1.000
_cell.length_c   1.000
_cell.angle_alpha   90.00
_cell.angle_beta   90.00
_cell.angle_gamma   90.00
#
_symmetry.space_group_name_H-M   'P 1'
#
loop_
_entity.id
_entity.type
_entity.pdbx_description
1 polymer ?
#
loop_
_entity_poly.entity_id
_entity_poly.type
_entity_poly.pdbx_seq_one_letter_code
_entity_poly.pdbx_strand_id
1 'polypeptide(L)'
;SKRRPRNEVARFILSDLDKAYEYMLPTAPVSNRLNKDCAALVKSRAALFEATWEKYHKGSAFVPGGPGWPGASMDYLKDFSIDIDSEIKYFLQQAIEAADIVAQGHNLHGNYASLFNSIDLSGIDEILLWRKYSVNSDATSYHFVVSYLQRNGGGNTGYTRSMVNSYLMSDGLPIYASTNYQGDDTYEHIFTDRDGRMGQTILKTGDLLSDDPNFATWIKKSDGYGYFYRPEIFEAQKENSNPTGYCLRKGLNTSGDMQSTKESYTGCPIFRAAEAYLNYIEAYYE
;
A
#
# COMPACT_ATOMS: atom_id res chain seq x y z
N SER A 1 -3.54 -13.46 -33.07
CA SER A 1 -3.47 -11.99 -33.13
C SER A 1 -2.02 -11.52 -33.18
N LYS A 2 -1.75 -10.47 -33.95
CA LYS A 2 -0.42 -9.87 -34.06
C LYS A 2 -0.16 -9.07 -32.77
N ARG A 3 1.00 -9.29 -32.12
CA ARG A 3 1.42 -8.50 -30.96
C ARG A 3 1.83 -7.10 -31.42
N ARG A 4 1.28 -6.09 -30.76
CA ARG A 4 1.69 -4.69 -30.97
C ARG A 4 2.92 -4.35 -30.11
N PRO A 5 3.71 -3.36 -30.51
CA PRO A 5 4.76 -2.80 -29.67
C PRO A 5 4.23 -2.37 -28.30
N ARG A 6 5.07 -2.46 -27.28
CA ARG A 6 4.72 -2.20 -25.89
C ARG A 6 4.10 -0.82 -25.67
N ASN A 7 4.72 0.21 -26.21
CA ASN A 7 4.25 1.61 -26.12
C ASN A 7 2.85 1.81 -26.74
N GLU A 8 2.55 1.13 -27.86
CA GLU A 8 1.21 1.19 -28.46
C GLU A 8 0.15 0.53 -27.57
N VAL A 9 0.51 -0.59 -26.92
CA VAL A 9 -0.39 -1.23 -25.96
C VAL A 9 -0.62 -0.35 -24.73
N ALA A 10 0.44 0.31 -24.25
CA ALA A 10 0.32 1.26 -23.14
C ALA A 10 -0.58 2.44 -23.52
N ARG A 11 -0.40 3.05 -24.70
CA ARG A 11 -1.29 4.11 -25.21
C ARG A 11 -2.75 3.66 -25.30
N PHE A 12 -2.98 2.41 -25.74
CA PHE A 12 -4.33 1.85 -25.79
C PHE A 12 -4.93 1.73 -24.39
N ILE A 13 -4.15 1.25 -23.39
CA ILE A 13 -4.59 1.20 -21.99
C ILE A 13 -4.95 2.60 -21.48
N LEU A 14 -4.13 3.61 -21.72
CA LEU A 14 -4.43 4.98 -21.31
C LEU A 14 -5.71 5.50 -21.97
N SER A 15 -5.91 5.24 -23.26
CA SER A 15 -7.13 5.63 -23.99
C SER A 15 -8.40 4.98 -23.41
N ASP A 16 -8.32 3.70 -23.01
CA ASP A 16 -9.46 3.03 -22.37
C ASP A 16 -9.73 3.59 -20.96
N LEU A 17 -8.69 3.98 -20.22
CA LEU A 17 -8.83 4.62 -18.91
C LEU A 17 -9.40 6.05 -19.05
N ASP A 18 -9.09 6.79 -20.13
CA ASP A 18 -9.72 8.07 -20.43
C ASP A 18 -11.22 7.92 -20.67
N LYS A 19 -11.64 6.92 -21.43
CA LYS A 19 -13.07 6.59 -21.60
C LYS A 19 -13.73 6.17 -20.29
N ALA A 20 -13.01 5.36 -19.48
CA ALA A 20 -13.50 4.99 -18.17
C ALA A 20 -13.72 6.22 -17.28
N TYR A 21 -12.78 7.16 -17.27
CA TYR A 21 -12.92 8.43 -16.57
C TYR A 21 -14.12 9.25 -17.08
N GLU A 22 -14.34 9.29 -18.37
CA GLU A 22 -15.46 10.01 -18.98
C GLU A 22 -16.83 9.45 -18.56
N TYR A 23 -16.97 8.10 -18.56
CA TYR A 23 -18.26 7.44 -18.38
C TYR A 23 -18.58 7.01 -16.95
N MET A 24 -17.57 6.87 -16.09
CA MET A 24 -17.79 6.49 -14.69
C MET A 24 -18.36 7.65 -13.87
N LEU A 25 -19.08 7.30 -12.80
CA LEU A 25 -19.56 8.26 -11.82
C LEU A 25 -18.40 8.82 -10.97
N PRO A 26 -18.55 10.03 -10.41
CA PRO A 26 -17.62 10.56 -9.42
C PRO A 26 -17.53 9.64 -8.20
N THR A 27 -16.45 9.80 -7.43
CA THR A 27 -16.31 9.14 -6.13
C THR A 27 -17.49 9.49 -5.24
N ALA A 28 -18.22 8.46 -4.80
CA ALA A 28 -19.30 8.66 -3.85
C ALA A 28 -18.75 8.57 -2.41
N PRO A 29 -19.40 9.19 -1.41
CA PRO A 29 -19.00 9.08 0.00
C PRO A 29 -18.89 7.64 0.52
N VAL A 30 -19.46 6.67 -0.18
CA VAL A 30 -19.48 5.24 0.17
C VAL A 30 -18.52 4.42 -0.69
N SER A 31 -17.50 4.99 -1.21
CA SER A 31 -16.41 4.51 -2.09
C SER A 31 -16.12 2.99 -2.15
N ASN A 32 -17.13 2.15 -2.28
CA ASN A 32 -16.98 0.70 -2.41
C ASN A 32 -17.23 0.18 -3.83
N ARG A 33 -17.20 1.08 -4.82
CA ARG A 33 -17.32 0.78 -6.25
C ARG A 33 -16.30 1.57 -7.04
N LEU A 34 -15.88 1.01 -8.17
CA LEU A 34 -15.05 1.73 -9.13
C LEU A 34 -15.71 3.04 -9.57
N ASN A 35 -14.91 4.09 -9.69
CA ASN A 35 -15.34 5.45 -9.98
C ASN A 35 -14.28 6.18 -10.82
N LYS A 36 -14.55 7.43 -11.19
CA LYS A 36 -13.66 8.25 -12.01
C LYS A 36 -12.24 8.34 -11.45
N ASP A 37 -12.11 8.55 -10.14
CA ASP A 37 -10.82 8.78 -9.51
C ASP A 37 -9.99 7.49 -9.48
N CYS A 38 -10.66 6.32 -9.42
CA CYS A 38 -9.99 5.03 -9.63
C CYS A 38 -9.42 4.92 -11.04
N ALA A 39 -10.15 5.37 -12.07
CA ALA A 39 -9.66 5.33 -13.45
C ALA A 39 -8.47 6.27 -13.65
N ALA A 40 -8.54 7.49 -13.11
CA ALA A 40 -7.44 8.45 -13.15
C ALA A 40 -6.20 7.94 -12.40
N LEU A 41 -6.38 7.37 -11.20
CA LEU A 41 -5.28 6.78 -10.44
C LEU A 41 -4.60 5.65 -11.20
N VAL A 42 -5.36 4.72 -11.76
CA VAL A 42 -4.79 3.59 -12.54
C VAL A 42 -4.10 4.10 -13.80
N LYS A 43 -4.64 5.17 -14.44
CA LYS A 43 -3.99 5.82 -15.58
C LYS A 43 -2.63 6.40 -15.18
N SER A 44 -2.55 7.13 -14.07
CA SER A 44 -1.29 7.68 -13.58
C SER A 44 -0.24 6.59 -13.30
N ARG A 45 -0.65 5.50 -12.67
CA ARG A 45 0.21 4.33 -12.40
C ARG A 45 0.71 3.68 -13.69
N ALA A 46 -0.18 3.42 -14.64
CA ALA A 46 0.18 2.77 -15.90
C ALA A 46 1.12 3.63 -16.73
N ALA A 47 0.87 4.94 -16.81
CA ALA A 47 1.70 5.88 -17.55
C ALA A 47 3.09 6.02 -16.90
N LEU A 48 3.17 6.20 -15.59
CA LEU A 48 4.44 6.29 -14.86
C LEU A 48 5.27 5.01 -15.03
N PHE A 49 4.64 3.83 -14.90
CA PHE A 49 5.32 2.57 -15.11
C PHE A 49 5.90 2.44 -16.53
N GLU A 50 5.15 2.82 -17.55
CA GLU A 50 5.64 2.74 -18.92
C GLU A 50 6.78 3.73 -19.18
N ALA A 51 6.65 4.97 -18.71
CA ALA A 51 7.68 5.99 -18.84
C ALA A 51 9.00 5.56 -18.20
N THR A 52 8.96 5.11 -16.95
CA THR A 52 10.16 4.68 -16.22
C THR A 52 10.74 3.40 -16.80
N TRP A 53 9.90 2.46 -17.26
CA TRP A 53 10.36 1.28 -17.97
C TRP A 53 11.14 1.68 -19.25
N GLU A 54 10.57 2.52 -20.09
CA GLU A 54 11.23 2.96 -21.33
C GLU A 54 12.51 3.74 -21.03
N LYS A 55 12.50 4.63 -20.03
CA LYS A 55 13.66 5.43 -19.61
C LYS A 55 14.83 4.57 -19.16
N TYR A 56 14.58 3.64 -18.25
CA TYR A 56 15.65 2.83 -17.63
C TYR A 56 16.10 1.64 -18.48
N HIS A 57 15.32 1.26 -19.50
CA HIS A 57 15.69 0.21 -20.44
C HIS A 57 16.04 0.74 -21.83
N LYS A 58 16.11 2.05 -21.99
CA LYS A 58 16.51 2.69 -23.26
C LYS A 58 17.81 2.10 -23.80
N GLY A 59 17.84 1.79 -25.10
CA GLY A 59 19.01 1.17 -25.75
C GLY A 59 19.15 -0.34 -25.51
N SER A 60 18.11 -1.01 -25.01
CA SER A 60 18.10 -2.46 -24.84
C SER A 60 16.97 -3.13 -25.64
N ALA A 61 16.99 -4.46 -25.69
CA ALA A 61 15.94 -5.27 -26.33
C ALA A 61 14.57 -5.18 -25.66
N PHE A 62 14.48 -4.61 -24.45
CA PHE A 62 13.24 -4.49 -23.69
C PHE A 62 12.37 -3.30 -24.09
N VAL A 63 12.90 -2.43 -24.95
CA VAL A 63 12.21 -1.24 -25.44
C VAL A 63 12.01 -1.36 -26.95
N PRO A 64 10.83 -1.01 -27.49
CA PRO A 64 10.59 -1.02 -28.93
C PRO A 64 11.61 -0.18 -29.70
N GLY A 65 12.13 -0.74 -30.80
CA GLY A 65 13.18 -0.10 -31.60
C GLY A 65 14.60 -0.19 -31.03
N GLY A 66 14.77 -0.73 -29.82
CA GLY A 66 16.10 -0.94 -29.24
C GLY A 66 16.88 -2.11 -29.88
N PRO A 67 18.21 -2.17 -29.70
CA PRO A 67 19.03 -3.25 -30.23
C PRO A 67 18.56 -4.62 -29.75
N GLY A 68 18.30 -5.54 -30.68
CA GLY A 68 17.81 -6.88 -30.35
C GLY A 68 16.34 -6.97 -29.95
N TRP A 69 15.57 -5.87 -30.12
CA TRP A 69 14.13 -5.93 -29.87
C TRP A 69 13.45 -6.97 -30.76
N PRO A 70 12.70 -7.94 -30.18
CA PRO A 70 12.12 -9.04 -30.96
C PRO A 70 11.12 -8.60 -32.06
N GLY A 71 10.49 -7.44 -31.88
CA GLY A 71 9.56 -6.87 -32.88
C GLY A 71 10.22 -6.49 -34.20
N ALA A 72 11.52 -6.21 -34.20
CA ALA A 72 12.26 -5.85 -35.42
C ALA A 72 12.29 -6.95 -36.50
N SER A 73 12.13 -8.21 -36.09
CA SER A 73 12.09 -9.36 -37.02
C SER A 73 10.68 -9.69 -37.54
N MET A 74 9.67 -8.93 -37.14
CA MET A 74 8.28 -9.20 -37.51
C MET A 74 7.87 -8.42 -38.77
N ASP A 75 7.52 -9.13 -39.86
CA ASP A 75 7.13 -8.53 -41.12
C ASP A 75 6.04 -7.45 -41.00
N TYR A 76 5.09 -7.63 -40.08
CA TYR A 76 4.01 -6.67 -39.83
C TYR A 76 4.43 -5.42 -39.04
N LEU A 77 5.69 -5.34 -38.59
CA LEU A 77 6.30 -4.19 -37.90
C LEU A 77 7.47 -3.62 -38.68
N LYS A 78 7.68 -4.01 -39.94
CA LYS A 78 8.81 -3.55 -40.79
C LYS A 78 8.89 -2.05 -40.92
N ASP A 79 7.75 -1.35 -40.88
CA ASP A 79 7.66 0.11 -41.01
C ASP A 79 7.52 0.80 -39.63
N PHE A 80 7.68 0.05 -38.55
CA PHE A 80 7.61 0.61 -37.18
C PHE A 80 8.84 1.47 -36.90
N SER A 81 8.59 2.68 -36.44
CA SER A 81 9.62 3.59 -35.93
C SER A 81 9.14 4.25 -34.66
N ILE A 82 10.04 4.61 -33.77
CA ILE A 82 9.76 5.21 -32.50
C ILE A 82 10.82 6.25 -32.14
N ASP A 83 10.38 7.38 -31.65
CA ASP A 83 11.21 8.30 -30.88
C ASP A 83 10.98 8.04 -29.40
N ILE A 84 11.87 7.27 -28.81
CA ILE A 84 11.73 6.80 -27.44
C ILE A 84 11.76 7.96 -26.42
N ASP A 85 12.49 9.05 -26.70
CA ASP A 85 12.54 10.19 -25.81
C ASP A 85 11.22 10.96 -25.81
N SER A 86 10.58 11.05 -26.95
CA SER A 86 9.22 11.61 -27.06
C SER A 86 8.17 10.73 -26.40
N GLU A 87 8.31 9.39 -26.47
CA GLU A 87 7.42 8.46 -25.77
C GLU A 87 7.54 8.59 -24.25
N ILE A 88 8.75 8.60 -23.71
CA ILE A 88 9.01 8.80 -22.28
C ILE A 88 8.35 10.09 -21.79
N LYS A 89 8.58 11.21 -22.48
CA LYS A 89 7.96 12.49 -22.13
C LYS A 89 6.43 12.44 -22.18
N TYR A 90 5.88 11.80 -23.21
CA TYR A 90 4.43 11.64 -23.31
C TYR A 90 3.85 10.88 -22.11
N PHE A 91 4.46 9.74 -21.76
CA PHE A 91 3.95 8.94 -20.65
C PHE A 91 4.14 9.64 -19.29
N LEU A 92 5.26 10.35 -19.07
CA LEU A 92 5.44 11.17 -17.86
C LEU A 92 4.36 12.25 -17.77
N GLN A 93 4.08 12.96 -18.85
CA GLN A 93 3.03 13.98 -18.89
C GLN A 93 1.65 13.39 -18.61
N GLN A 94 1.33 12.23 -19.18
CA GLN A 94 0.06 11.54 -18.91
C GLN A 94 -0.04 11.07 -17.44
N ALA A 95 1.08 10.68 -16.83
CA ALA A 95 1.12 10.32 -15.41
C ALA A 95 0.86 11.54 -14.53
N ILE A 96 1.49 12.67 -14.82
CA ILE A 96 1.32 13.94 -14.09
C ILE A 96 -0.15 14.40 -14.18
N GLU A 97 -0.71 14.49 -15.38
CA GLU A 97 -2.07 14.97 -15.60
C GLU A 97 -3.12 14.11 -14.89
N ALA A 98 -2.98 12.79 -15.01
CA ALA A 98 -3.91 11.87 -14.36
C ALA A 98 -3.78 11.85 -12.83
N ALA A 99 -2.56 11.97 -12.31
CA ALA A 99 -2.30 12.04 -10.88
C ALA A 99 -2.80 13.35 -10.28
N ASP A 100 -2.63 14.48 -10.98
CA ASP A 100 -3.06 15.80 -10.54
C ASP A 100 -4.58 15.88 -10.34
N ILE A 101 -5.37 15.26 -11.22
CA ILE A 101 -6.83 15.17 -11.08
C ILE A 101 -7.22 14.61 -9.71
N VAL A 102 -6.58 13.51 -9.28
CA VAL A 102 -6.88 12.86 -8.01
C VAL A 102 -6.30 13.66 -6.84
N ALA A 103 -5.06 14.14 -6.96
CA ALA A 103 -4.39 14.87 -5.89
C ALA A 103 -5.08 16.20 -5.54
N GLN A 104 -5.64 16.88 -6.53
CA GLN A 104 -6.41 18.11 -6.28
C GLN A 104 -7.83 17.85 -5.79
N GLY A 105 -8.39 16.68 -6.10
CA GLY A 105 -9.73 16.29 -5.71
C GLY A 105 -9.87 15.76 -4.28
N HIS A 106 -8.77 15.32 -3.65
CA HIS A 106 -8.78 14.61 -2.37
C HIS A 106 -7.63 15.03 -1.46
N ASN A 107 -7.93 15.15 -0.17
CA ASN A 107 -6.95 15.45 0.87
C ASN A 107 -6.42 14.17 1.53
N LEU A 108 -5.16 14.22 1.97
CA LEU A 108 -4.59 13.14 2.78
C LEU A 108 -5.23 13.14 4.18
N HIS A 109 -5.48 11.95 4.71
CA HIS A 109 -6.08 11.79 6.03
C HIS A 109 -5.04 11.97 7.14
N GLY A 110 -5.35 12.80 8.13
CA GLY A 110 -4.41 13.15 9.20
C GLY A 110 -4.05 12.01 10.17
N ASN A 111 -4.89 10.94 10.24
CA ASN A 111 -4.62 9.76 11.07
C ASN A 111 -4.37 8.54 10.20
N TYR A 112 -3.10 8.23 9.97
CA TYR A 112 -2.70 7.12 9.13
C TYR A 112 -3.19 5.75 9.62
N ALA A 113 -3.22 5.53 10.95
CA ALA A 113 -3.66 4.25 11.52
C ALA A 113 -5.15 3.98 11.23
N SER A 114 -6.01 5.01 11.27
CA SER A 114 -7.45 4.85 11.03
C SER A 114 -7.77 4.43 9.60
N LEU A 115 -6.92 4.74 8.61
CA LEU A 115 -7.08 4.27 7.23
C LEU A 115 -7.10 2.73 7.11
N PHE A 116 -6.46 2.04 8.05
CA PHE A 116 -6.28 0.59 7.96
C PHE A 116 -6.95 -0.18 9.10
N ASN A 117 -7.30 0.52 10.19
CA ASN A 117 -7.78 -0.12 11.42
C ASN A 117 -9.28 0.14 11.66
N SER A 118 -9.93 0.96 10.85
CA SER A 118 -11.36 1.27 10.97
C SER A 118 -12.23 0.23 10.27
N ILE A 119 -13.43 0.02 10.79
CA ILE A 119 -14.44 -0.85 10.21
C ILE A 119 -15.05 -0.20 8.97
N ASP A 120 -15.36 1.08 9.07
CA ASP A 120 -16.00 1.86 8.02
C ASP A 120 -15.04 2.94 7.51
N LEU A 121 -14.72 2.88 6.23
CA LEU A 121 -13.88 3.83 5.54
C LEU A 121 -14.68 4.81 4.67
N SER A 122 -16.03 4.71 4.69
CA SER A 122 -16.89 5.67 4.01
C SER A 122 -16.70 7.05 4.64
N GLY A 123 -16.65 8.09 3.82
CA GLY A 123 -16.44 9.45 4.30
C GLY A 123 -14.99 9.84 4.64
N ILE A 124 -14.02 8.94 4.47
CA ILE A 124 -12.60 9.31 4.50
C ILE A 124 -12.20 9.77 3.09
N ASP A 125 -11.93 11.06 2.94
CA ASP A 125 -11.68 11.71 1.64
C ASP A 125 -10.51 11.07 0.87
N GLU A 126 -9.48 10.63 1.56
CA GLU A 126 -8.32 9.94 0.97
C GLU A 126 -8.67 8.59 0.32
N ILE A 127 -9.77 7.95 0.71
CA ILE A 127 -10.13 6.60 0.25
C ILE A 127 -10.94 6.67 -1.04
N LEU A 128 -10.34 6.27 -2.14
CA LEU A 128 -10.99 6.24 -3.47
C LEU A 128 -11.78 4.95 -3.68
N LEU A 129 -11.27 3.83 -3.17
CA LEU A 129 -11.92 2.53 -3.22
C LEU A 129 -11.52 1.67 -2.03
N TRP A 130 -12.50 1.06 -1.40
CA TRP A 130 -12.27 0.10 -0.33
C TRP A 130 -13.25 -1.07 -0.38
N ARG A 131 -12.86 -2.18 0.21
CA ARG A 131 -13.73 -3.34 0.39
C ARG A 131 -14.35 -3.29 1.78
N LYS A 132 -15.67 -3.25 1.82
CA LYS A 132 -16.45 -3.40 3.05
C LYS A 132 -16.62 -4.87 3.37
N TYR A 133 -16.38 -5.21 4.64
CA TYR A 133 -16.72 -6.49 5.23
C TYR A 133 -17.82 -6.29 6.26
N SER A 134 -18.61 -7.34 6.55
CA SER A 134 -19.64 -7.30 7.58
C SER A 134 -19.84 -8.65 8.24
N VAL A 135 -20.33 -8.64 9.49
CA VAL A 135 -20.61 -9.85 10.28
C VAL A 135 -21.84 -10.61 9.77
N ASN A 136 -22.71 -9.92 9.04
CA ASN A 136 -24.04 -10.42 8.75
C ASN A 136 -24.06 -11.23 7.45
N SER A 137 -23.88 -12.49 7.54
CA SER A 137 -24.54 -13.44 6.66
C SER A 137 -23.69 -14.43 5.88
N ASP A 138 -22.53 -14.12 5.39
CA ASP A 138 -21.79 -15.08 4.56
C ASP A 138 -20.31 -15.17 4.94
N ALA A 139 -19.76 -16.39 4.91
CA ALA A 139 -18.34 -16.64 5.12
C ALA A 139 -17.39 -15.81 4.23
N THR A 140 -17.93 -15.15 3.21
CA THR A 140 -17.22 -14.25 2.31
C THR A 140 -17.26 -12.78 2.73
N SER A 141 -18.03 -12.44 3.77
CA SER A 141 -18.25 -11.06 4.23
C SER A 141 -17.27 -10.61 5.31
N TYR A 142 -16.44 -11.49 5.82
CA TYR A 142 -15.42 -11.20 6.82
C TYR A 142 -14.08 -11.83 6.46
N HIS A 143 -13.03 -11.40 7.15
CA HIS A 143 -11.70 -11.99 7.03
C HIS A 143 -11.08 -12.19 8.42
N PHE A 144 -10.31 -13.25 8.60
CA PHE A 144 -9.69 -13.58 9.88
C PHE A 144 -8.21 -13.16 9.97
N VAL A 145 -7.62 -12.87 8.82
CA VAL A 145 -6.15 -12.75 8.71
C VAL A 145 -5.60 -11.59 9.52
N VAL A 146 -6.30 -10.46 9.52
CA VAL A 146 -5.70 -9.21 10.01
C VAL A 146 -5.69 -9.15 11.53
N SER A 147 -6.82 -9.35 12.19
CA SER A 147 -6.87 -9.16 13.65
C SER A 147 -6.30 -10.36 14.43
N TYR A 148 -6.67 -11.57 14.05
CA TYR A 148 -6.22 -12.77 14.76
C TYR A 148 -4.70 -12.99 14.64
N LEU A 149 -4.18 -12.95 13.43
CA LEU A 149 -2.76 -13.21 13.19
C LEU A 149 -1.86 -12.12 13.77
N GLN A 150 -2.30 -10.88 13.79
CA GLN A 150 -1.53 -9.79 14.40
C GLN A 150 -1.50 -9.88 15.91
N ARG A 151 -2.62 -10.27 16.52
CA ARG A 151 -2.77 -10.42 17.97
C ARG A 151 -1.81 -11.44 18.56
N ASN A 152 -1.65 -12.60 17.90
CA ASN A 152 -0.87 -13.72 18.39
C ASN A 152 0.56 -13.77 17.82
N GLY A 153 1.08 -12.67 17.29
CA GLY A 153 2.36 -12.69 16.60
C GLY A 153 2.28 -13.30 15.20
N GLY A 154 1.13 -13.75 14.82
CA GLY A 154 0.53 -13.88 13.54
C GLY A 154 1.07 -14.84 12.51
N GLY A 155 0.90 -16.15 12.71
CA GLY A 155 1.03 -17.11 11.60
C GLY A 155 2.37 -17.08 10.88
N ASN A 156 3.47 -16.90 11.60
CA ASN A 156 4.81 -16.69 11.06
C ASN A 156 4.93 -15.42 10.19
N THR A 157 4.12 -14.39 10.43
CA THR A 157 4.19 -13.12 9.73
C THR A 157 4.86 -12.04 10.57
N GLY A 158 5.51 -11.09 9.92
CA GLY A 158 6.11 -9.93 10.56
C GLY A 158 6.81 -9.07 9.52
N TYR A 159 7.10 -7.83 9.86
CA TYR A 159 7.90 -6.98 8.99
C TYR A 159 9.35 -7.47 8.93
N THR A 160 9.97 -7.34 7.78
CA THR A 160 11.41 -7.59 7.66
C THR A 160 12.20 -6.48 8.34
N ARG A 161 13.41 -6.81 8.80
CA ARG A 161 14.33 -5.80 9.33
C ARG A 161 14.62 -4.69 8.30
N SER A 162 14.75 -5.04 7.03
CA SER A 162 14.94 -4.06 5.96
C SER A 162 13.80 -3.04 5.90
N MET A 163 12.55 -3.49 6.01
CA MET A 163 11.40 -2.58 6.07
C MET A 163 11.44 -1.69 7.32
N VAL A 164 11.76 -2.24 8.48
CA VAL A 164 11.89 -1.47 9.73
C VAL A 164 12.99 -0.43 9.62
N ASN A 165 14.12 -0.78 9.03
CA ASN A 165 15.27 0.12 8.84
C ASN A 165 15.00 1.20 7.78
N SER A 166 14.02 1.01 6.89
CA SER A 166 13.66 2.02 5.88
C SER A 166 12.89 3.23 6.45
N TYR A 167 12.30 3.10 7.63
CA TYR A 167 11.76 4.27 8.32
C TYR A 167 12.89 5.21 8.71
N LEU A 168 12.72 6.49 8.44
CA LEU A 168 13.70 7.51 8.80
C LEU A 168 13.69 7.78 10.31
N MET A 169 14.71 8.46 10.79
CA MET A 169 14.73 9.07 12.11
C MET A 169 13.88 10.36 12.11
N SER A 170 13.55 10.87 13.27
CA SER A 170 12.76 12.11 13.42
C SER A 170 13.44 13.36 12.82
N ASP A 171 14.76 13.31 12.64
CA ASP A 171 15.56 14.33 11.96
C ASP A 171 15.54 14.21 10.43
N GLY A 172 14.82 13.20 9.87
CA GLY A 172 14.71 12.94 8.45
C GLY A 172 15.88 12.15 7.86
N LEU A 173 16.84 11.72 8.66
CA LEU A 173 17.99 10.93 8.20
C LEU A 173 17.73 9.42 8.30
N PRO A 174 18.37 8.60 7.45
CA PRO A 174 18.40 7.16 7.63
C PRO A 174 19.13 6.79 8.94
N ILE A 175 18.80 5.62 9.50
CA ILE A 175 19.39 5.16 10.79
C ILE A 175 20.92 5.12 10.79
N TYR A 176 21.55 4.87 9.66
CA TYR A 176 23.02 4.82 9.55
C TYR A 176 23.70 6.20 9.50
N ALA A 177 22.92 7.26 9.28
CA ALA A 177 23.41 8.64 9.15
C ALA A 177 23.01 9.54 10.32
N SER A 178 22.02 9.15 11.12
CA SER A 178 21.55 9.90 12.28
C SER A 178 22.33 9.53 13.54
N THR A 179 22.75 10.56 14.28
CA THR A 179 23.35 10.38 15.61
C THR A 179 22.34 10.08 16.71
N ASN A 180 21.03 10.21 16.41
CA ASN A 180 19.94 9.95 17.35
C ASN A 180 19.57 8.46 17.44
N TYR A 181 20.08 7.62 16.54
CA TYR A 181 19.77 6.19 16.56
C TYR A 181 20.42 5.51 17.75
N GLN A 182 19.60 4.92 18.61
CA GLN A 182 20.02 4.31 19.87
C GLN A 182 20.33 2.80 19.74
N GLY A 183 20.27 2.26 18.54
CA GLY A 183 20.49 0.83 18.33
C GLY A 183 19.20 0.01 18.44
N ASP A 184 19.37 -1.31 18.59
CA ASP A 184 18.30 -2.28 18.64
C ASP A 184 18.52 -3.37 19.73
N ASP A 185 19.28 -3.04 20.74
CA ASP A 185 19.56 -3.89 21.89
C ASP A 185 18.33 -4.05 22.83
N THR A 186 17.40 -3.11 22.78
CA THR A 186 16.07 -3.22 23.38
C THR A 186 14.97 -2.94 22.38
N TYR A 187 13.77 -3.49 22.64
CA TYR A 187 12.63 -3.26 21.75
C TYR A 187 12.20 -1.78 21.72
N GLU A 188 12.37 -1.09 22.81
CA GLU A 188 12.06 0.33 22.98
C GLU A 188 13.00 1.21 22.13
N HIS A 189 14.30 0.89 22.10
CA HIS A 189 15.30 1.65 21.33
C HIS A 189 15.00 1.66 19.83
N ILE A 190 14.40 0.58 19.30
CA ILE A 190 14.01 0.49 17.89
C ILE A 190 13.03 1.59 17.50
N PHE A 191 12.16 2.03 18.42
CA PHE A 191 11.13 3.03 18.18
C PHE A 191 11.52 4.46 18.60
N THR A 192 12.65 4.61 19.27
CA THR A 192 13.08 5.93 19.78
C THR A 192 13.49 6.83 18.64
N ASP A 193 12.97 8.08 18.63
CA ASP A 193 13.27 9.10 17.63
C ASP A 193 13.08 8.68 16.17
N ARG A 194 12.10 7.81 15.90
CA ARG A 194 11.76 7.34 14.55
C ARG A 194 10.58 8.11 13.97
N ASP A 195 10.43 8.01 12.64
CA ASP A 195 9.24 8.47 11.93
C ASP A 195 7.97 7.96 12.62
N GLY A 196 7.04 8.86 12.92
CA GLY A 196 5.81 8.56 13.64
C GLY A 196 4.93 7.48 12.96
N ARG A 197 5.06 7.28 11.65
CA ARG A 197 4.37 6.24 10.90
C ARG A 197 4.82 4.84 11.29
N MET A 198 6.07 4.68 11.74
CA MET A 198 6.57 3.40 12.22
C MET A 198 5.71 2.85 13.37
N GLY A 199 5.43 3.68 14.38
CA GLY A 199 4.58 3.30 15.51
C GLY A 199 3.09 3.14 15.17
N GLN A 200 2.66 3.55 13.97
CA GLN A 200 1.31 3.32 13.46
C GLN A 200 1.19 2.02 12.63
N THR A 201 2.31 1.47 12.22
CA THR A 201 2.37 0.24 11.39
C THR A 201 2.90 -0.98 12.12
N ILE A 202 3.77 -0.78 13.11
CA ILE A 202 4.41 -1.83 13.90
C ILE A 202 3.97 -1.71 15.35
N LEU A 203 3.59 -2.82 15.98
CA LEU A 203 3.24 -2.85 17.39
C LEU A 203 4.45 -2.54 18.25
N LYS A 204 4.25 -1.71 19.27
CA LYS A 204 5.25 -1.38 20.29
C LYS A 204 4.71 -1.69 21.67
N THR A 205 5.61 -1.86 22.63
CA THR A 205 5.26 -2.11 24.03
C THR A 205 4.25 -1.07 24.54
N GLY A 206 3.14 -1.55 25.10
CA GLY A 206 2.05 -0.73 25.62
C GLY A 206 0.94 -0.39 24.62
N ASP A 207 1.04 -0.79 23.35
CA ASP A 207 -0.05 -0.62 22.41
C ASP A 207 -1.27 -1.48 22.82
N LEU A 208 -2.47 -0.89 22.75
CA LEU A 208 -3.71 -1.60 22.97
C LEU A 208 -3.94 -2.64 21.88
N LEU A 209 -4.16 -3.89 22.27
CA LEU A 209 -4.50 -4.98 21.36
C LEU A 209 -6.00 -5.26 21.33
N SER A 210 -6.65 -5.20 22.51
CA SER A 210 -8.07 -5.45 22.64
C SER A 210 -8.69 -4.68 23.80
N ASP A 211 -9.88 -4.16 23.57
CA ASP A 211 -10.77 -3.57 24.59
C ASP A 211 -11.68 -4.62 25.27
N ASP A 212 -11.58 -5.91 24.90
CA ASP A 212 -12.29 -6.99 25.55
C ASP A 212 -11.59 -7.36 26.88
N PRO A 213 -12.25 -7.21 28.04
CA PRO A 213 -11.67 -7.57 29.32
C PRO A 213 -11.38 -9.07 29.49
N ASN A 214 -12.00 -9.91 28.66
CA ASN A 214 -11.79 -11.37 28.68
C ASN A 214 -10.69 -11.81 27.70
N PHE A 215 -10.14 -10.87 26.94
CA PHE A 215 -9.10 -11.17 25.98
C PHE A 215 -7.83 -11.71 26.66
N ALA A 216 -7.48 -12.94 26.36
CA ALA A 216 -6.26 -13.56 26.85
C ALA A 216 -5.05 -12.99 26.10
N THR A 217 -4.37 -12.04 26.68
CA THR A 217 -3.12 -11.50 26.18
C THR A 217 -1.97 -11.90 27.09
N TRP A 218 -0.75 -11.74 26.59
CA TRP A 218 0.49 -11.92 27.33
C TRP A 218 0.56 -10.99 28.56
N ILE A 219 -0.11 -9.83 28.49
CA ILE A 219 -0.25 -8.91 29.63
C ILE A 219 -1.67 -8.37 29.70
N LYS A 220 -2.32 -8.59 30.83
CA LYS A 220 -3.49 -7.83 31.27
C LYS A 220 -3.04 -6.76 32.26
N LYS A 221 -3.42 -5.52 31.98
CA LYS A 221 -3.33 -4.46 33.00
C LYS A 221 -4.52 -4.54 33.95
N SER A 222 -4.42 -3.84 35.07
CA SER A 222 -5.46 -3.79 36.11
C SER A 222 -6.80 -3.20 35.62
N ASP A 223 -6.82 -2.50 34.49
CA ASP A 223 -8.01 -1.97 33.84
C ASP A 223 -8.80 -3.00 33.03
N GLY A 224 -8.29 -4.22 32.91
CA GLY A 224 -8.96 -5.32 32.20
C GLY A 224 -8.68 -5.38 30.70
N TYR A 225 -7.98 -4.41 30.12
CA TYR A 225 -7.65 -4.41 28.69
C TYR A 225 -6.40 -5.21 28.38
N GLY A 226 -6.31 -5.68 27.11
CA GLY A 226 -5.14 -6.38 26.58
C GLY A 226 -4.15 -5.47 25.89
N TYR A 227 -2.91 -5.53 26.30
CA TYR A 227 -1.83 -4.70 25.73
C TYR A 227 -0.69 -5.55 25.19
N PHE A 228 -0.05 -5.05 24.12
CA PHE A 228 1.14 -5.66 23.57
C PHE A 228 2.35 -5.43 24.49
N TYR A 229 3.11 -6.47 24.73
CA TYR A 229 4.32 -6.40 25.54
C TYR A 229 5.59 -6.57 24.71
N ARG A 230 5.66 -7.69 23.98
CA ARG A 230 6.82 -8.03 23.16
C ARG A 230 6.42 -9.02 22.07
N PRO A 231 7.21 -9.13 20.97
CA PRO A 231 7.03 -10.19 19.99
C PRO A 231 7.31 -11.58 20.59
N GLU A 232 6.50 -12.55 20.26
CA GLU A 232 6.71 -13.95 20.62
C GLU A 232 7.53 -14.66 19.54
N ILE A 233 8.85 -14.51 19.60
CA ILE A 233 9.78 -15.06 18.58
C ILE A 233 9.91 -16.59 18.74
N PHE A 234 9.90 -17.10 19.97
CA PHE A 234 10.17 -18.51 20.30
C PHE A 234 8.91 -19.22 20.83
N GLU A 235 7.73 -18.85 20.34
CA GLU A 235 6.49 -19.54 20.73
C GLU A 235 6.52 -21.00 20.28
N ALA A 236 6.07 -21.90 21.16
CA ALA A 236 6.05 -23.34 20.89
C ALA A 236 5.08 -23.69 19.74
N GLN A 237 3.99 -22.96 19.61
CA GLN A 237 3.07 -23.05 18.47
C GLN A 237 3.54 -22.10 17.37
N LYS A 238 4.16 -22.64 16.33
CA LYS A 238 4.75 -21.85 15.24
C LYS A 238 3.77 -20.90 14.58
N GLU A 239 2.51 -21.28 14.47
CA GLU A 239 1.44 -20.44 13.94
C GLU A 239 1.17 -19.17 14.77
N ASN A 240 1.60 -19.14 16.03
CA ASN A 240 1.49 -17.98 16.91
C ASN A 240 2.79 -17.19 17.03
N SER A 241 3.88 -17.67 16.43
CA SER A 241 5.17 -17.00 16.52
C SER A 241 5.30 -15.83 15.56
N ASN A 242 6.15 -14.86 15.91
CA ASN A 242 6.61 -13.81 15.03
C ASN A 242 8.12 -13.95 14.78
N PRO A 243 8.53 -14.62 13.69
CA PRO A 243 9.94 -14.97 13.49
C PRO A 243 10.84 -13.77 13.22
N THR A 244 10.29 -12.61 12.90
CA THR A 244 11.07 -11.41 12.61
C THR A 244 11.26 -10.48 13.81
N GLY A 245 10.45 -10.63 14.86
CA GLY A 245 10.44 -9.73 16.00
C GLY A 245 9.68 -8.41 15.79
N TYR A 246 9.03 -8.21 14.63
CA TYR A 246 8.33 -6.96 14.29
C TYR A 246 6.88 -7.25 13.93
N CYS A 247 5.99 -7.16 14.93
CA CYS A 247 4.57 -7.47 14.77
C CYS A 247 3.82 -6.36 14.02
N LEU A 248 2.88 -6.78 13.17
CA LEU A 248 2.05 -5.87 12.41
C LEU A 248 1.00 -5.21 13.30
N ARG A 249 0.92 -3.88 13.23
CA ARG A 249 -0.18 -3.09 13.80
C ARG A 249 -1.19 -2.68 12.73
N LYS A 250 -0.71 -2.47 11.51
CA LYS A 250 -1.53 -2.06 10.38
C LYS A 250 -2.61 -3.09 10.09
N GLY A 251 -3.87 -2.66 10.14
CA GLY A 251 -5.03 -3.50 9.96
C GLY A 251 -5.61 -4.09 11.27
N LEU A 252 -4.96 -3.86 12.42
CA LEU A 252 -5.46 -4.28 13.73
C LEU A 252 -6.59 -3.35 14.17
N ASN A 253 -7.78 -3.91 14.38
CA ASN A 253 -8.86 -3.26 15.10
C ASN A 253 -8.89 -3.78 16.54
N THR A 254 -8.98 -2.88 17.51
CA THR A 254 -8.90 -3.21 18.94
C THR A 254 -10.23 -3.64 19.55
N SER A 255 -11.34 -3.57 18.82
CA SER A 255 -12.64 -4.01 19.30
C SER A 255 -12.63 -5.51 19.61
N GLY A 256 -13.18 -5.90 20.75
CA GLY A 256 -13.33 -7.28 21.17
C GLY A 256 -14.05 -8.14 20.15
N ASP A 257 -15.04 -7.58 19.46
CA ASP A 257 -15.80 -8.24 18.40
C ASP A 257 -14.92 -8.67 17.20
N MET A 258 -13.77 -8.02 17.01
CA MET A 258 -12.83 -8.30 15.93
C MET A 258 -11.75 -9.32 16.28
N GLN A 259 -11.78 -9.87 17.49
CA GLN A 259 -10.70 -10.69 18.03
C GLN A 259 -10.90 -12.20 17.82
N SER A 260 -12.02 -12.60 17.24
CA SER A 260 -12.28 -13.99 16.87
C SER A 260 -11.49 -14.41 15.64
N THR A 261 -11.18 -15.71 15.53
CA THR A 261 -10.50 -16.30 14.36
C THR A 261 -11.26 -16.21 13.05
N LYS A 262 -12.52 -15.79 13.09
CA LYS A 262 -13.43 -15.86 11.94
C LYS A 262 -14.22 -14.57 11.69
N GLU A 263 -14.04 -13.53 12.47
CA GLU A 263 -15.01 -12.43 12.54
C GLU A 263 -14.40 -11.05 12.37
N SER A 264 -13.19 -10.95 11.80
CA SER A 264 -12.61 -9.65 11.49
C SER A 264 -13.27 -9.03 10.25
N TYR A 265 -13.88 -7.87 10.41
CA TYR A 265 -14.53 -7.13 9.33
C TYR A 265 -14.01 -5.68 9.18
N THR A 266 -12.76 -5.49 9.55
CA THR A 266 -12.03 -4.23 9.30
C THR A 266 -12.06 -3.88 7.82
N GLY A 267 -12.37 -2.64 7.48
CA GLY A 267 -12.40 -2.16 6.10
C GLY A 267 -11.02 -2.27 5.44
N CYS A 268 -10.99 -2.69 4.17
CA CYS A 268 -9.74 -2.84 3.44
C CYS A 268 -9.61 -1.76 2.37
N PRO A 269 -8.70 -0.76 2.52
CA PRO A 269 -8.39 0.20 1.46
C PRO A 269 -7.81 -0.51 0.24
N ILE A 270 -8.35 -0.22 -0.94
CA ILE A 270 -7.84 -0.74 -2.22
C ILE A 270 -7.07 0.35 -2.95
N PHE A 271 -7.69 1.53 -3.11
CA PHE A 271 -7.07 2.70 -3.72
C PHE A 271 -7.18 3.91 -2.80
N ARG A 272 -6.09 4.66 -2.69
CA ARG A 272 -5.99 5.88 -1.91
C ARG A 272 -5.38 7.01 -2.72
N ALA A 273 -5.83 8.24 -2.46
CA ALA A 273 -5.28 9.44 -3.09
C ALA A 273 -3.77 9.63 -2.84
N ALA A 274 -3.26 9.14 -1.71
CA ALA A 274 -1.82 9.18 -1.41
C ALA A 274 -0.94 8.59 -2.53
N GLU A 275 -1.43 7.58 -3.25
CA GLU A 275 -0.71 7.03 -4.40
C GLU A 275 -0.62 8.04 -5.55
N ALA A 276 -1.69 8.80 -5.80
CA ALA A 276 -1.67 9.83 -6.83
C ALA A 276 -0.64 10.93 -6.50
N TYR A 277 -0.57 11.37 -5.24
CA TYR A 277 0.47 12.32 -4.81
C TYR A 277 1.88 11.79 -5.06
N LEU A 278 2.12 10.51 -4.76
CA LEU A 278 3.43 9.89 -4.99
C LEU A 278 3.73 9.75 -6.49
N ASN A 279 2.76 9.30 -7.30
CA ASN A 279 2.91 9.19 -8.74
C ASN A 279 3.19 10.56 -9.39
N TYR A 280 2.52 11.63 -8.91
CA TYR A 280 2.75 12.99 -9.38
C TYR A 280 4.20 13.42 -9.10
N ILE A 281 4.66 13.26 -7.86
CA ILE A 281 6.01 13.68 -7.44
C ILE A 281 7.07 12.91 -8.21
N GLU A 282 6.91 11.59 -8.34
CA GLU A 282 7.84 10.74 -9.07
C GLU A 282 7.88 11.10 -10.56
N ALA A 283 6.71 11.23 -11.21
CA ALA A 283 6.65 11.57 -12.62
C ALA A 283 7.21 12.98 -12.92
N TYR A 284 7.09 13.91 -11.98
CA TYR A 284 7.64 15.25 -12.10
C TYR A 284 9.16 15.28 -11.92
N TYR A 285 9.68 14.41 -11.07
CA TYR A 285 11.12 14.24 -10.82
C TYR A 285 11.81 13.56 -12.01
N GLU A 286 11.21 12.54 -12.59
CA GLU A 286 11.75 11.74 -13.70
C GLU A 286 11.83 12.53 -15.01
#